data_cb06387261a8f6c9faa1426ce7b23244
#
_entry.id   cb06387261a8f6c9faa1426ce7b23244
#
_cell.length_a   1.000
_cell.length_b   1.000
_cell.length_c   1.000
_cell.angle_alpha   90.00
_cell.angle_beta   90.00
_cell.angle_gamma   90.00
#
_symmetry.space_group_name_H-M   'P 1'
#
loop_
_entity.id
_entity.type
_entity.pdbx_description
1 polymer ?
#
loop_
_entity_poly.entity_id
_entity_poly.type
_entity_poly.pdbx_seq_one_letter_code
_entity_poly.pdbx_strand_id
1 'polypeptide(L)'
;NYMDYLLPTAWETPGFELHEVVTPCPHHPIGAKGVGECAAVGGPAAFVNAVHDALSDTGVRNIDMPLLPDRVWQALQDGRDVSGMPPVRSD
;
A
#
# COMPACT_ATOMS: atom_id res chain seq x y z
N ASN A 1 -12.22 5.93 -21.79
CA ASN A 1 -11.83 4.95 -22.79
C ASN A 1 -11.04 3.82 -22.15
N TYR A 2 -11.42 2.59 -22.46
CA TYR A 2 -10.74 1.41 -21.90
C TYR A 2 -9.25 1.33 -22.26
N MET A 3 -8.88 1.85 -23.40
CA MET A 3 -7.48 1.82 -23.86
C MET A 3 -6.59 2.79 -23.08
N ASP A 4 -7.16 3.84 -22.54
CA ASP A 4 -6.42 4.84 -21.78
C ASP A 4 -6.33 4.53 -20.29
N TYR A 5 -7.09 3.53 -19.81
CA TYR A 5 -7.04 3.11 -18.43
C TYR A 5 -5.83 2.22 -18.19
N LEU A 6 -5.07 2.53 -17.15
CA LEU A 6 -3.86 1.78 -16.80
C LEU A 6 -4.23 0.51 -16.03
N LEU A 7 -4.48 -0.57 -16.76
CA LEU A 7 -4.68 -1.89 -16.16
C LEU A 7 -3.31 -2.55 -15.94
N PRO A 8 -3.09 -3.16 -14.78
CA PRO A 8 -1.85 -3.91 -14.55
C PRO A 8 -1.70 -5.05 -15.55
N THR A 9 -0.53 -5.18 -16.15
CA THR A 9 -0.20 -6.26 -17.05
C THR A 9 0.49 -7.41 -16.32
N ALA A 10 0.65 -8.54 -16.98
CA ALA A 10 1.36 -9.68 -16.40
C ALA A 10 2.82 -9.35 -16.05
N TRP A 11 3.43 -8.43 -16.77
CA TRP A 11 4.79 -7.97 -16.50
C TRP A 11 4.90 -7.15 -15.22
N GLU A 12 3.86 -6.42 -14.89
CA GLU A 12 3.83 -5.53 -13.71
C GLU A 12 3.40 -6.27 -12.45
N THR A 13 2.76 -7.44 -12.61
CA THR A 13 2.28 -8.23 -11.48
C THR A 13 3.45 -8.96 -10.82
N PRO A 14 3.71 -8.72 -9.53
CA PRO A 14 4.80 -9.40 -8.83
C PRO A 14 4.49 -10.87 -8.57
N GLY A 15 5.53 -11.65 -8.29
CA GLY A 15 5.34 -12.96 -7.72
C GLY A 15 4.82 -12.86 -6.29
N PHE A 16 3.81 -13.65 -5.96
CA PHE A 16 3.21 -13.61 -4.62
C PHE A 16 3.76 -14.72 -3.73
N GLU A 17 4.11 -14.36 -2.51
CA GLU A 17 4.34 -15.34 -1.46
C GLU A 17 3.01 -15.62 -0.78
N LEU A 18 2.57 -16.89 -0.81
CA LEU A 18 1.27 -17.27 -0.28
C LEU A 18 1.43 -17.91 1.10
N HIS A 19 0.72 -17.38 2.06
CA HIS A 19 0.71 -17.87 3.42
C HIS A 19 -0.72 -18.04 3.91
N GLU A 20 -0.92 -18.94 4.87
CA GLU A 20 -2.22 -19.18 5.48
C GLU A 20 -2.16 -18.90 6.97
N VAL A 21 -3.17 -18.16 7.45
CA VAL A 21 -3.42 -18.00 8.87
C VAL A 21 -4.81 -18.55 9.15
N VAL A 22 -4.88 -19.65 9.88
CA VAL A 22 -6.13 -20.35 10.15
C VAL A 22 -6.64 -20.02 11.54
N THR A 23 -7.84 -19.42 11.58
CA THR A 23 -8.54 -19.12 12.84
C THR A 23 -9.98 -19.56 12.67
N PRO A 24 -10.32 -20.80 13.06
CA PRO A 24 -11.68 -21.32 12.91
C PRO A 24 -12.71 -20.51 13.69
N CYS A 25 -13.90 -20.36 13.12
CA CYS A 25 -15.01 -19.74 13.81
C CYS A 25 -15.58 -20.74 14.86
N PRO A 26 -15.63 -20.38 16.15
CA PRO A 26 -16.15 -21.29 17.19
C PRO A 26 -17.66 -21.49 17.11
N HIS A 27 -18.36 -20.66 16.38
CA HIS A 27 -19.83 -20.70 16.27
C HIS A 27 -20.33 -21.48 15.05
N HIS A 28 -19.44 -22.05 14.26
CA HIS A 28 -19.81 -22.78 13.05
C HIS A 28 -19.19 -24.20 13.09
N PRO A 29 -19.98 -25.26 12.74
CA PRO A 29 -19.52 -26.65 12.84
C PRO A 29 -18.21 -26.96 12.10
N ILE A 30 -17.99 -26.34 10.95
CA ILE A 30 -16.78 -26.51 10.15
C ILE A 30 -15.79 -25.37 10.30
N GLY A 31 -16.05 -24.40 11.19
CA GLY A 31 -15.17 -23.28 11.41
C GLY A 31 -15.20 -22.21 10.31
N ALA A 32 -16.15 -22.27 9.39
CA ALA A 32 -16.21 -21.36 8.26
C ALA A 32 -16.53 -19.93 8.67
N LYS A 33 -15.96 -18.98 7.92
CA LYS A 33 -16.18 -17.54 8.10
C LYS A 33 -16.44 -16.89 6.75
N GLY A 34 -17.10 -15.73 6.78
CA GLY A 34 -17.24 -14.89 5.60
C GLY A 34 -15.89 -14.38 5.10
N VAL A 35 -15.72 -14.27 3.80
CA VAL A 35 -14.46 -13.90 3.18
C VAL A 35 -14.58 -12.73 2.19
N GLY A 36 -15.81 -12.32 1.88
CA GLY A 36 -16.06 -11.36 0.81
C GLY A 36 -15.32 -10.03 0.93
N GLU A 37 -15.11 -9.54 2.15
CA GLU A 37 -14.47 -8.24 2.39
C GLU A 37 -13.02 -8.34 2.87
N CYS A 38 -12.44 -9.52 2.96
CA CYS A 38 -11.10 -9.73 3.54
C CYS A 38 -10.04 -8.84 2.93
N ALA A 39 -10.03 -8.73 1.61
CA ALA A 39 -9.04 -7.91 0.91
C ALA A 39 -9.18 -6.41 1.23
N ALA A 40 -10.41 -5.94 1.41
CA ALA A 40 -10.66 -4.52 1.68
C ALA A 40 -10.37 -4.12 3.12
N VAL A 41 -10.39 -5.07 4.06
CA VAL A 41 -10.18 -4.79 5.48
C VAL A 41 -8.74 -4.39 5.78
N GLY A 42 -7.77 -5.12 5.26
CA GLY A 42 -6.36 -4.88 5.57
C GLY A 42 -5.46 -4.60 4.39
N GLY A 43 -5.90 -4.90 3.17
CA GLY A 43 -5.08 -4.78 1.98
C GLY A 43 -4.55 -3.37 1.71
N PRO A 44 -5.42 -2.35 1.63
CA PRO A 44 -4.97 -0.99 1.38
C PRO A 44 -4.01 -0.47 2.44
N ALA A 45 -4.30 -0.70 3.72
CA ALA A 45 -3.43 -0.26 4.81
C ALA A 45 -2.07 -0.97 4.76
N ALA A 46 -2.05 -2.26 4.51
CA ALA A 46 -0.80 -3.03 4.38
C ALA A 46 0.05 -2.52 3.22
N PHE A 47 -0.60 -2.22 2.09
CA PHE A 47 0.09 -1.71 0.91
C PHE A 47 0.71 -0.34 1.16
N VAL A 48 -0.05 0.57 1.76
CA VAL A 48 0.45 1.92 2.09
C VAL A 48 1.60 1.84 3.09
N ASN A 49 1.50 0.99 4.09
CA ASN A 49 2.57 0.80 5.06
C ASN A 49 3.84 0.26 4.40
N ALA A 50 3.70 -0.67 3.47
CA ALA A 50 4.83 -1.22 2.73
C ALA A 50 5.53 -0.15 1.88
N VAL A 51 4.76 0.72 1.23
CA VAL A 51 5.32 1.82 0.44
C VAL A 51 6.02 2.84 1.34
N HIS A 52 5.42 3.20 2.47
CA HIS A 52 6.06 4.10 3.43
C HIS A 52 7.37 3.52 3.96
N ASP A 53 7.40 2.23 4.26
CA ASP A 53 8.61 1.57 4.71
C ASP A 53 9.69 1.57 3.63
N ALA A 54 9.31 1.29 2.38
CA ALA A 54 10.23 1.31 1.24
C ALA A 54 10.84 2.70 1.00
N LEU A 55 10.11 3.76 1.33
CA LEU A 55 10.53 5.14 1.11
C LEU A 55 11.07 5.82 2.37
N SER A 56 11.31 5.07 3.44
CA SER A 56 11.71 5.62 4.73
C SER A 56 12.99 6.46 4.69
N ASP A 57 13.93 6.12 3.80
CA ASP A 57 15.22 6.81 3.69
C ASP A 57 15.21 7.99 2.72
N THR A 58 14.08 8.28 2.09
CA THR A 58 14.00 9.29 1.01
C THR A 58 13.52 10.66 1.48
N GLY A 59 13.17 10.79 2.75
CA GLY A 59 12.59 12.02 3.29
C GLY A 59 11.08 12.16 3.08
N VAL A 60 10.45 11.17 2.45
CA VAL A 60 9.00 11.13 2.28
C VAL A 60 8.35 10.90 3.64
N ARG A 61 7.41 11.77 4.01
CA ARG A 61 6.74 11.69 5.31
C ARG A 61 5.41 10.96 5.25
N ASN A 62 4.59 11.29 4.25
CA ASN A 62 3.26 10.71 4.12
C ASN A 62 2.80 10.79 2.67
N ILE A 63 2.13 9.75 2.20
CA ILE A 63 1.49 9.72 0.89
C ILE A 63 0.07 9.21 1.10
N ASP A 64 -0.91 10.01 0.69
CA ASP A 64 -2.31 9.60 0.76
C ASP A 64 -2.68 8.71 -0.42
N MET A 65 -3.60 7.81 -0.18
CA MET A 65 -4.17 6.99 -1.26
C MET A 65 -5.07 7.84 -2.19
N PRO A 66 -5.17 7.46 -3.45
CA PRO A 66 -4.53 6.31 -4.10
C PRO A 66 -3.04 6.55 -4.39
N LEU A 67 -2.25 5.47 -4.34
CA LEU A 67 -0.80 5.53 -4.61
C LEU A 67 -0.53 5.46 -6.12
N LEU A 68 -0.91 6.50 -6.83
CA LEU A 68 -0.65 6.60 -8.25
C LEU A 68 0.83 6.91 -8.52
N PRO A 69 1.40 6.46 -9.65
CA PRO A 69 2.81 6.68 -9.94
C PRO A 69 3.24 8.15 -9.88
N ASP A 70 2.42 9.05 -10.37
CA ASP A 70 2.70 10.48 -10.34
C ASP A 70 2.70 11.05 -8.92
N ARG A 71 1.83 10.55 -8.04
CA ARG A 71 1.80 10.96 -6.63
C ARG A 71 3.04 10.50 -5.88
N VAL A 72 3.47 9.26 -6.12
CA VAL A 72 4.68 8.73 -5.51
C VAL A 72 5.91 9.50 -6.01
N TRP A 73 5.96 9.79 -7.30
CA TRP A 73 7.03 10.60 -7.88
C TRP A 73 7.08 12.00 -7.26
N GLN A 74 5.93 12.66 -7.14
CA GLN A 74 5.85 13.99 -6.54
C GLN A 74 6.30 13.97 -5.07
N ALA A 75 5.88 12.96 -4.31
CA ALA A 75 6.31 12.81 -2.92
C ALA A 75 7.83 12.62 -2.82
N LEU A 76 8.43 11.88 -3.76
CA LEU A 76 9.88 11.71 -3.82
C LEU A 76 10.59 13.02 -4.13
N GLN A 77 10.06 13.85 -5.03
CA GLN A 77 10.62 15.17 -5.32
C GLN A 77 10.53 16.09 -4.10
N ASP A 78 9.39 16.13 -3.44
CA ASP A 78 9.20 16.91 -2.21
C ASP A 78 10.14 16.44 -1.09
N GLY A 79 10.35 15.15 -0.97
CA GLY A 79 11.29 14.57 -0.03
C GLY A 79 12.73 14.98 -0.31
N ARG A 80 13.13 15.05 -1.57
CA ARG A 80 14.46 15.53 -1.98
C ARG A 80 14.66 17.00 -1.65
N ASP A 81 13.67 17.81 -1.92
CA ASP A 81 13.73 19.24 -1.65
C ASP A 81 13.89 19.51 -0.15
N VAL A 82 13.30 18.67 0.68
CA VAL A 82 13.35 18.80 2.14
C VAL A 82 14.63 18.22 2.73
N SER A 83 15.30 17.29 2.05
CA SER A 83 16.48 16.60 2.60
C SER A 83 17.67 17.53 2.88
N GLY A 84 17.72 18.70 2.24
CA GLY A 84 18.71 19.73 2.50
C GLY A 84 18.25 20.86 3.41
N MET A 85 17.02 20.79 3.93
CA MET A 85 16.43 21.83 4.77
C MET A 85 16.44 21.44 6.24
N PRO A 86 16.45 22.42 7.19
CA PRO A 86 16.27 22.11 8.60
C PRO A 86 14.91 21.47 8.85
N PRO A 87 14.79 20.62 9.90
CA PRO A 87 13.52 19.95 10.18
C PRO A 87 12.40 20.94 10.37
N VAL A 88 11.27 20.68 9.71
CA VAL A 88 10.07 21.49 9.85
C VAL A 88 9.50 21.28 11.25
N ARG A 89 9.24 22.38 11.94
CA ARG A 89 8.59 22.31 13.25
C ARG A 89 7.17 21.78 13.07
N SER A 90 6.86 20.75 13.82
CA SER A 90 5.50 20.25 13.93
C SER A 90 4.74 21.12 14.93
N ASP A 91 4.08 22.13 14.44
CA ASP A 91 3.16 22.93 15.24
C ASP A 91 1.75 22.38 15.13
#